data_a798d184296cd619e7ec7ebb255f87ca
#
_entry.id   a798d184296cd619e7ec7ebb255f87ca
#
_cell.length_a   1.000
_cell.length_b   1.000
_cell.length_c   1.000
_cell.angle_alpha   90.00
_cell.angle_beta   90.00
_cell.angle_gamma   90.00
#
_symmetry.space_group_name_H-M   'P 1'
#
loop_
_entity.id
_entity.type
_entity.pdbx_description
1 polymer ?
#
loop_
_entity_poly.entity_id
_entity_poly.type
_entity_poly.pdbx_seq_one_letter_code
_entity_poly.pdbx_strand_id
1 'polypeptide(L)'
;MNNKILCVDDEEAILRGFKLNLNNKFELHFASDGIEGLELFKREGGFAAVLSDMRMPRMSGAEMLHEIKKIDSEVVTVLLTGHTDFESAMAAVNDGNVFRMLSKPCPPDVLRKVLRDAIEQYDLITSKRILLDQTLRGAVDALSQSLAITQPLFFGRAQRVRRMANGLAEAVQLVESWR
;
A
#
# COMPACT_ATOMS: atom_id res chain seq x y z
N MET A 1 -0.61 -10.94 -9.72
CA MET A 1 0.48 -10.05 -9.32
C MET A 1 0.10 -8.62 -9.66
N ASN A 2 0.02 -7.76 -8.68
CA ASN A 2 -0.22 -6.33 -8.90
C ASN A 2 1.11 -5.68 -9.30
N ASN A 3 1.18 -5.06 -10.47
CA ASN A 3 2.39 -4.41 -11.00
C ASN A 3 2.19 -2.90 -11.23
N LYS A 4 1.18 -2.31 -10.58
CA LYS A 4 0.84 -0.89 -10.66
C LYS A 4 1.80 -0.08 -9.79
N ILE A 5 2.53 0.85 -10.39
CA ILE A 5 3.55 1.67 -9.74
C ILE A 5 3.27 3.15 -9.98
N LEU A 6 3.30 3.96 -8.94
CA LEU A 6 3.30 5.41 -9.02
C LEU A 6 4.74 5.91 -9.03
N CYS A 7 5.09 6.71 -10.03
CA CYS A 7 6.40 7.37 -10.17
C CYS A 7 6.21 8.88 -10.02
N VAL A 8 6.92 9.49 -9.08
CA VAL A 8 6.79 10.93 -8.76
C VAL A 8 8.17 11.58 -8.80
N ASP A 9 8.31 12.59 -9.65
CA ASP A 9 9.55 13.35 -9.83
C ASP A 9 9.20 14.70 -10.49
N ASP A 10 9.77 15.82 -10.02
CA ASP A 10 9.51 17.14 -10.58
C ASP A 10 10.26 17.38 -11.89
N GLU A 11 11.23 16.53 -12.22
CA GLU A 11 11.93 16.55 -13.49
C GLU A 11 11.21 15.70 -14.54
N GLU A 12 10.48 16.34 -15.45
CA GLU A 12 9.76 15.66 -16.56
C GLU A 12 10.68 14.76 -17.40
N ALA A 13 11.97 15.11 -17.52
CA ALA A 13 12.95 14.31 -18.24
C ALA A 13 13.17 12.93 -17.56
N ILE A 14 13.16 12.89 -16.22
CA ILE A 14 13.28 11.65 -15.44
C ILE A 14 12.03 10.79 -15.62
N LEU A 15 10.83 11.38 -15.52
CA LEU A 15 9.56 10.66 -15.74
C LEU A 15 9.50 10.05 -17.15
N ARG A 16 9.96 10.80 -18.18
CA ARG A 16 10.09 10.26 -19.55
C ARG A 16 11.08 9.10 -19.62
N GLY A 17 12.19 9.20 -18.90
CA GLY A 17 13.19 8.13 -18.77
C GLY A 17 12.59 6.85 -18.12
N PHE A 18 11.80 6.99 -17.10
CA PHE A 18 11.09 5.86 -16.48
C PHE A 18 10.12 5.22 -17.46
N LYS A 19 9.32 6.02 -18.16
CA LYS A 19 8.40 5.51 -19.17
C LYS A 19 9.09 4.70 -20.26
N LEU A 20 10.22 5.17 -20.78
CA LEU A 20 10.99 4.47 -21.82
C LEU A 20 11.61 3.15 -21.31
N ASN A 21 12.13 3.15 -20.10
CA ASN A 21 12.93 2.05 -19.58
C ASN A 21 12.12 0.98 -18.83
N LEU A 22 10.94 1.31 -18.32
CA LEU A 22 10.17 0.47 -17.39
C LEU A 22 8.79 0.04 -17.93
N ASN A 23 8.21 0.75 -18.92
CA ASN A 23 6.83 0.58 -19.38
C ASN A 23 6.45 -0.83 -19.86
N ASN A 24 7.43 -1.63 -20.32
CA ASN A 24 7.15 -2.99 -20.83
C ASN A 24 6.95 -4.04 -19.71
N LYS A 25 7.15 -3.67 -18.45
CA LYS A 25 7.15 -4.60 -17.31
C LYS A 25 6.22 -4.21 -16.17
N PHE A 26 5.87 -2.92 -16.08
CA PHE A 26 5.08 -2.34 -15.00
C PHE A 26 3.98 -1.47 -15.55
N GLU A 27 2.87 -1.38 -14.85
CA GLU A 27 1.81 -0.40 -15.09
C GLU A 27 2.20 0.89 -14.38
N LEU A 28 2.70 1.86 -15.16
CA LEU A 28 3.27 3.09 -14.63
C LEU A 28 2.28 4.24 -14.66
N HIS A 29 2.12 4.89 -13.52
CA HIS A 29 1.41 6.15 -13.36
C HIS A 29 2.42 7.23 -12.94
N PHE A 30 2.20 8.47 -13.37
CA PHE A 30 3.16 9.54 -13.19
C PHE A 30 2.53 10.76 -12.53
N ALA A 31 3.27 11.41 -11.66
CA ALA A 31 2.95 12.72 -11.10
C ALA A 31 4.20 13.61 -11.08
N SER A 32 4.02 14.90 -11.20
CA SER A 32 5.09 15.88 -11.33
C SER A 32 5.50 16.54 -10.01
N ASP A 33 4.82 16.24 -8.91
CA ASP A 33 5.16 16.68 -7.56
C ASP A 33 4.47 15.84 -6.48
N GLY A 34 4.87 16.06 -5.22
CA GLY A 34 4.37 15.27 -4.09
C GLY A 34 2.87 15.42 -3.83
N ILE A 35 2.30 16.60 -4.06
CA ILE A 35 0.87 16.87 -3.85
C ILE A 35 0.05 16.13 -4.92
N GLU A 36 0.42 16.29 -6.20
CA GLU A 36 -0.21 15.57 -7.30
C GLU A 36 -0.09 14.04 -7.11
N GLY A 37 1.09 13.57 -6.67
CA GLY A 37 1.33 12.15 -6.37
C GLY A 37 0.38 11.61 -5.31
N LEU A 38 0.21 12.36 -4.21
CA LEU A 38 -0.70 11.98 -3.13
C LEU A 38 -2.18 11.99 -3.57
N GLU A 39 -2.59 12.98 -4.36
CA GLU A 39 -3.94 13.04 -4.92
C GLU A 39 -4.21 11.90 -5.89
N LEU A 40 -3.26 11.58 -6.78
CA LEU A 40 -3.33 10.47 -7.70
C LEU A 40 -3.43 9.13 -6.97
N PHE A 41 -2.63 8.96 -5.91
CA PHE A 41 -2.67 7.77 -5.06
C PHE A 41 -4.06 7.58 -4.42
N LYS A 42 -4.65 8.65 -3.87
CA LYS A 42 -5.99 8.63 -3.26
C LYS A 42 -7.09 8.33 -4.27
N ARG A 43 -6.99 8.91 -5.47
CA ARG A 43 -8.01 8.80 -6.50
C ARG A 43 -8.07 7.42 -7.13
N GLU A 44 -6.92 6.86 -7.45
CA GLU A 44 -6.84 5.62 -8.21
C GLU A 44 -6.67 4.38 -7.33
N GLY A 45 -5.94 4.48 -6.23
CA GLY A 45 -5.67 3.36 -5.32
C GLY A 45 -4.98 2.15 -5.96
N GLY A 46 -4.77 1.12 -5.16
CA GLY A 46 -4.30 -0.18 -5.63
C GLY A 46 -2.87 -0.19 -6.18
N PHE A 47 -2.02 0.72 -5.75
CA PHE A 47 -0.61 0.71 -6.11
C PHE A 47 0.17 -0.33 -5.29
N ALA A 48 0.98 -1.15 -5.97
CA ALA A 48 1.90 -2.08 -5.31
C ALA A 48 3.13 -1.35 -4.78
N ALA A 49 3.63 -0.38 -5.54
CA ALA A 49 4.81 0.39 -5.15
C ALA A 49 4.67 1.88 -5.52
N VAL A 50 5.40 2.73 -4.79
CA VAL A 50 5.59 4.14 -5.09
C VAL A 50 7.08 4.43 -5.17
N LEU A 51 7.50 4.99 -6.28
CA LEU A 51 8.85 5.49 -6.53
C LEU A 51 8.80 7.03 -6.50
N SER A 52 9.54 7.66 -5.60
CA SER A 52 9.54 9.12 -5.48
C SER A 52 10.94 9.69 -5.48
N ASP A 53 11.10 10.85 -6.10
CA ASP A 53 12.24 11.71 -5.78
C ASP A 53 12.14 12.25 -4.35
N MET A 54 13.29 12.48 -3.72
CA MET A 54 13.38 13.06 -2.38
C MET A 54 13.03 14.55 -2.38
N ARG A 55 13.60 15.30 -3.33
CA ARG A 55 13.45 16.75 -3.39
C ARG A 55 12.47 17.18 -4.45
N MET A 56 11.30 17.57 -4.00
CA MET A 56 10.28 18.15 -4.87
C MET A 56 9.76 19.45 -4.27
N PRO A 57 9.33 20.41 -5.09
CA PRO A 57 8.68 21.63 -4.62
C PRO A 57 7.42 21.32 -3.80
N ARG A 58 7.11 22.15 -2.82
CA ARG A 58 5.89 22.11 -1.99
C ARG A 58 5.78 20.95 -1.01
N MET A 59 6.07 19.74 -1.43
CA MET A 59 6.02 18.53 -0.59
C MET A 59 7.16 17.61 -1.00
N SER A 60 8.05 17.28 -0.08
CA SER A 60 9.14 16.34 -0.31
C SER A 60 8.63 14.90 -0.54
N GLY A 61 9.43 14.07 -1.21
CA GLY A 61 9.10 12.67 -1.38
C GLY A 61 8.92 11.92 -0.06
N ALA A 62 9.73 12.23 0.95
CA ALA A 62 9.61 11.62 2.27
C ALA A 62 8.27 11.95 2.95
N GLU A 63 7.86 13.23 2.91
CA GLU A 63 6.55 13.66 3.44
C GLU A 63 5.40 12.99 2.71
N MET A 64 5.44 12.96 1.38
CA MET A 64 4.43 12.30 0.55
C MET A 64 4.34 10.80 0.88
N LEU A 65 5.47 10.10 0.95
CA LEU A 65 5.49 8.66 1.26
C LEU A 65 4.96 8.37 2.66
N HIS A 66 5.23 9.25 3.64
CA HIS A 66 4.67 9.15 4.98
C HIS A 66 3.14 9.25 4.96
N GLU A 67 2.57 10.23 4.24
CA GLU A 67 1.11 10.36 4.09
C GLU A 67 0.49 9.17 3.33
N ILE A 68 1.16 8.68 2.29
CA ILE A 68 0.72 7.48 1.57
C ILE A 68 0.68 6.26 2.49
N LYS A 69 1.68 6.06 3.35
CA LYS A 69 1.73 4.95 4.31
C LYS A 69 0.62 5.01 5.37
N LYS A 70 0.10 6.19 5.69
CA LYS A 70 -1.08 6.31 6.56
C LYS A 70 -2.37 5.86 5.86
N ILE A 71 -2.45 6.03 4.54
CA ILE A 71 -3.61 5.63 3.72
C ILE A 71 -3.56 4.13 3.44
N ASP A 72 -2.40 3.64 3.00
CA ASP A 72 -2.16 2.22 2.72
C ASP A 72 -0.79 1.80 3.28
N SER A 73 -0.81 1.08 4.39
CA SER A 73 0.41 0.60 5.06
C SER A 73 1.11 -0.52 4.30
N GLU A 74 0.45 -1.16 3.34
CA GLU A 74 0.99 -2.30 2.59
C GLU A 74 1.79 -1.88 1.36
N VAL A 75 1.49 -0.70 0.78
CA VAL A 75 2.21 -0.20 -0.39
C VAL A 75 3.72 -0.13 -0.11
N VAL A 76 4.52 -0.56 -1.05
CA VAL A 76 5.98 -0.56 -0.90
C VAL A 76 6.56 0.71 -1.49
N THR A 77 7.39 1.41 -0.74
CA THR A 77 7.88 2.75 -1.07
C THR A 77 9.38 2.72 -1.38
N VAL A 78 9.77 3.36 -2.46
CA VAL A 78 11.17 3.50 -2.89
C VAL A 78 11.48 4.98 -3.07
N LEU A 79 12.59 5.44 -2.50
CA LEU A 79 13.01 6.83 -2.55
C LEU A 79 14.27 6.98 -3.43
N LEU A 80 14.25 7.92 -4.35
CA LEU A 80 15.42 8.37 -5.09
C LEU A 80 16.01 9.59 -4.39
N THR A 81 17.33 9.63 -4.20
CA THR A 81 18.00 10.72 -3.47
C THR A 81 19.30 11.15 -4.13
N GLY A 82 19.58 12.43 -4.13
CA GLY A 82 20.89 12.96 -4.49
C GLY A 82 21.91 12.79 -3.35
N HIS A 83 23.19 13.02 -3.65
CA HIS A 83 24.30 12.88 -2.67
C HIS A 83 24.17 13.77 -1.43
N THR A 84 23.46 14.89 -1.53
CA THR A 84 23.34 15.89 -0.45
C THR A 84 22.20 15.59 0.52
N ASP A 85 21.34 14.62 0.25
CA ASP A 85 20.08 14.42 0.95
C ASP A 85 20.07 13.17 1.84
N PHE A 86 21.24 12.55 1.96
CA PHE A 86 21.38 11.26 2.63
C PHE A 86 20.90 11.26 4.09
N GLU A 87 21.18 12.30 4.85
CA GLU A 87 20.76 12.40 6.26
C GLU A 87 19.24 12.50 6.40
N SER A 88 18.58 13.33 5.58
CA SER A 88 17.12 13.47 5.58
C SER A 88 16.42 12.21 5.09
N ALA A 89 17.00 11.53 4.09
CA ALA A 89 16.50 10.29 3.58
C ALA A 89 16.66 9.13 4.59
N MET A 90 17.74 9.12 5.38
CA MET A 90 17.94 8.15 6.46
C MET A 90 16.88 8.28 7.56
N ALA A 91 16.42 9.49 7.90
CA ALA A 91 15.33 9.69 8.83
C ALA A 91 14.03 9.01 8.32
N ALA A 92 13.69 9.20 7.05
CA ALA A 92 12.51 8.57 6.43
C ALA A 92 12.58 7.03 6.42
N VAL A 93 13.76 6.45 6.29
CA VAL A 93 13.98 4.99 6.41
C VAL A 93 13.80 4.52 7.85
N ASN A 94 14.37 5.25 8.81
CA ASN A 94 14.28 4.89 10.23
C ASN A 94 12.84 4.94 10.76
N ASP A 95 12.00 5.81 10.20
CA ASP A 95 10.57 5.88 10.52
C ASP A 95 9.75 4.72 9.87
N GLY A 96 10.41 3.79 9.17
CA GLY A 96 9.77 2.63 8.55
C GLY A 96 8.92 2.96 7.31
N ASN A 97 8.99 4.20 6.83
CA ASN A 97 8.19 4.66 5.70
C ASN A 97 8.81 4.34 4.33
N VAL A 98 10.08 3.90 4.28
CA VAL A 98 10.79 3.64 3.03
C VAL A 98 11.39 2.23 3.02
N PHE A 99 11.00 1.44 2.03
CA PHE A 99 11.52 0.08 1.82
C PHE A 99 12.97 0.10 1.33
N ARG A 100 13.27 0.98 0.37
CA ARG A 100 14.63 1.10 -0.18
C ARG A 100 14.92 2.51 -0.67
N MET A 101 16.14 2.95 -0.47
CA MET A 101 16.71 4.16 -1.06
C MET A 101 17.66 3.83 -2.21
N LEU A 102 17.64 4.68 -3.25
CA LEU A 102 18.56 4.62 -4.38
C LEU A 102 19.18 6.00 -4.61
N SER A 103 20.47 6.04 -4.85
CA SER A 103 21.16 7.29 -5.21
C SER A 103 20.97 7.64 -6.69
N LYS A 104 20.71 8.90 -6.98
CA LYS A 104 20.78 9.46 -8.34
C LYS A 104 22.25 9.76 -8.71
N PRO A 105 22.70 9.43 -9.96
CA PRO A 105 21.98 8.78 -11.03
C PRO A 105 21.84 7.26 -10.81
N CYS A 106 20.62 6.73 -11.01
CA CYS A 106 20.34 5.32 -10.84
C CYS A 106 20.32 4.59 -12.21
N PRO A 107 21.16 3.57 -12.43
CA PRO A 107 21.12 2.78 -13.65
C PRO A 107 19.77 2.09 -13.84
N PRO A 108 19.22 2.04 -15.08
CA PRO A 108 17.91 1.45 -15.34
C PRO A 108 17.77 -0.02 -14.88
N ASP A 109 18.86 -0.79 -14.95
CA ASP A 109 18.84 -2.19 -14.50
C ASP A 109 18.69 -2.33 -12.99
N VAL A 110 19.35 -1.45 -12.24
CA VAL A 110 19.27 -1.37 -10.78
C VAL A 110 17.85 -0.98 -10.38
N LEU A 111 17.30 0.06 -11.02
CA LEU A 111 15.95 0.52 -10.77
C LEU A 111 14.92 -0.58 -11.07
N ARG A 112 15.03 -1.26 -12.22
CA ARG A 112 14.14 -2.40 -12.57
C ARG A 112 14.20 -3.51 -11.53
N LYS A 113 15.39 -3.84 -11.04
CA LYS A 113 15.55 -4.86 -10.00
C LYS A 113 14.83 -4.44 -8.72
N VAL A 114 15.07 -3.22 -8.26
CA VAL A 114 14.47 -2.70 -7.01
C VAL A 114 12.94 -2.63 -7.10
N LEU A 115 12.39 -2.21 -8.24
CA LEU A 115 10.93 -2.18 -8.43
C LEU A 115 10.33 -3.60 -8.47
N ARG A 116 11.04 -4.58 -9.01
CA ARG A 116 10.62 -5.98 -8.93
C ARG A 116 10.63 -6.49 -7.50
N ASP A 117 11.72 -6.25 -6.77
CA ASP A 117 11.84 -6.60 -5.35
C ASP A 117 10.71 -5.94 -4.53
N ALA A 118 10.34 -4.69 -4.86
CA ALA A 118 9.24 -3.98 -4.22
C ALA A 118 7.87 -4.62 -4.48
N ILE A 119 7.60 -5.05 -5.71
CA ILE A 119 6.37 -5.78 -6.06
C ILE A 119 6.31 -7.14 -5.34
N GLU A 120 7.42 -7.89 -5.33
CA GLU A 120 7.50 -9.16 -4.60
C GLU A 120 7.23 -8.95 -3.10
N GLN A 121 7.78 -7.89 -2.52
CA GLN A 121 7.52 -7.52 -1.12
C GLN A 121 6.05 -7.18 -0.88
N TYR A 122 5.41 -6.42 -1.77
CA TYR A 122 3.99 -6.11 -1.70
C TYR A 122 3.14 -7.38 -1.74
N ASP A 123 3.44 -8.30 -2.67
CA ASP A 123 2.72 -9.57 -2.80
C ASP A 123 2.88 -10.44 -1.53
N LEU A 124 4.06 -10.42 -0.90
CA LEU A 124 4.29 -11.12 0.38
C LEU A 124 3.45 -10.52 1.51
N ILE A 125 3.42 -9.19 1.64
CA ILE A 125 2.65 -8.48 2.67
C ILE A 125 1.16 -8.78 2.51
N THR A 126 0.64 -8.61 1.30
CA THR A 126 -0.79 -8.80 1.01
C THR A 126 -1.21 -10.26 1.13
N SER A 127 -0.40 -11.21 0.67
CA SER A 127 -0.65 -12.65 0.82
C SER A 127 -0.69 -13.07 2.28
N LYS A 128 0.23 -12.55 3.11
CA LYS A 128 0.24 -12.80 4.55
C LYS A 128 -1.03 -12.30 5.22
N ARG A 129 -1.50 -11.10 4.88
CA ARG A 129 -2.75 -10.55 5.40
C ARG A 129 -3.94 -11.41 5.03
N ILE A 130 -4.07 -11.78 3.73
CA ILE A 130 -5.16 -12.60 3.23
C ILE A 130 -5.19 -13.96 3.96
N LEU A 131 -4.02 -14.60 4.12
CA LEU A 131 -3.91 -15.89 4.82
C LEU A 131 -4.35 -15.77 6.28
N LEU A 132 -3.91 -14.73 6.99
CA LEU A 132 -4.31 -14.48 8.38
C LEU A 132 -5.83 -14.26 8.49
N ASP A 133 -6.41 -13.44 7.62
CA ASP A 133 -7.85 -13.16 7.62
C ASP A 133 -8.66 -14.44 7.35
N GLN A 134 -8.27 -15.24 6.36
CA GLN A 134 -8.91 -16.52 6.06
C GLN A 134 -8.80 -17.51 7.22
N THR A 135 -7.63 -17.59 7.87
CA THR A 135 -7.41 -18.48 9.01
C THR A 135 -8.27 -18.07 10.22
N LEU A 136 -8.33 -16.76 10.52
CA LEU A 136 -9.16 -16.24 11.59
C LEU A 136 -10.65 -16.49 11.33
N ARG A 137 -11.14 -16.20 10.12
CA ARG A 137 -12.55 -16.47 9.74
C ARG A 137 -12.87 -17.95 9.85
N GLY A 138 -12.00 -18.82 9.32
CA GLY A 138 -12.17 -20.26 9.41
C GLY A 138 -12.21 -20.78 10.85
N ALA A 139 -11.36 -20.26 11.74
CA ALA A 139 -11.37 -20.60 13.16
C ALA A 139 -12.67 -20.16 13.86
N VAL A 140 -13.13 -18.92 13.58
CA VAL A 140 -14.40 -18.40 14.12
C VAL A 140 -15.59 -19.24 13.63
N ASP A 141 -15.61 -19.61 12.36
CA ASP A 141 -16.67 -20.44 11.80
C ASP A 141 -16.68 -21.85 12.42
N ALA A 142 -15.53 -22.48 12.59
CA ALA A 142 -15.43 -23.80 13.24
C ALA A 142 -15.89 -23.76 14.70
N LEU A 143 -15.49 -22.73 15.48
CA LEU A 143 -15.98 -22.54 16.85
C LEU A 143 -17.49 -22.28 16.88
N SER A 144 -18.01 -21.48 15.95
CA SER A 144 -19.44 -21.19 15.83
C SER A 144 -20.25 -22.46 15.52
N GLN A 145 -19.74 -23.32 14.63
CA GLN A 145 -20.37 -24.62 14.32
C GLN A 145 -20.32 -25.56 15.52
N SER A 146 -19.22 -25.61 16.26
CA SER A 146 -19.13 -26.41 17.50
C SER A 146 -20.15 -25.97 18.54
N LEU A 147 -20.32 -24.65 18.73
CA LEU A 147 -21.35 -24.10 19.62
C LEU A 147 -22.77 -24.40 19.13
N ALA A 148 -23.03 -24.41 17.82
CA ALA A 148 -24.32 -24.76 17.26
C ALA A 148 -24.73 -26.20 17.59
N ILE A 149 -23.75 -27.11 17.61
CA ILE A 149 -23.98 -28.55 17.96
C ILE A 149 -24.15 -28.73 19.46
N THR A 150 -23.30 -28.12 20.27
CA THR A 150 -23.26 -28.34 21.72
C THR A 150 -24.33 -27.55 22.47
N GLN A 151 -24.66 -26.33 22.00
CA GLN A 151 -25.61 -25.44 22.68
C GLN A 151 -26.55 -24.72 21.69
N PRO A 152 -27.46 -25.42 21.02
CA PRO A 152 -28.27 -24.87 19.92
C PRO A 152 -29.15 -23.69 20.33
N LEU A 153 -29.64 -23.65 21.57
CA LEU A 153 -30.48 -22.54 22.06
C LEU A 153 -29.70 -21.23 22.20
N PHE A 154 -28.47 -21.29 22.69
CA PHE A 154 -27.61 -20.12 22.80
C PHE A 154 -27.09 -19.64 21.45
N PHE A 155 -26.75 -20.58 20.56
CA PHE A 155 -26.36 -20.27 19.19
C PHE A 155 -27.49 -19.56 18.41
N GLY A 156 -28.72 -20.02 18.52
CA GLY A 156 -29.86 -19.38 17.89
C GLY A 156 -30.13 -17.95 18.39
N ARG A 157 -29.85 -17.67 19.68
CA ARG A 157 -29.95 -16.32 20.23
C ARG A 157 -28.82 -15.42 19.69
N ALA A 158 -27.57 -15.89 19.68
CA ALA A 158 -26.42 -15.17 19.16
C ALA A 158 -26.62 -14.82 17.66
N GLN A 159 -27.13 -15.74 16.86
CA GLN A 159 -27.43 -15.50 15.43
C GLN A 159 -28.53 -14.44 15.23
N ARG A 160 -29.52 -14.35 16.12
CA ARG A 160 -30.53 -13.27 16.07
C ARG A 160 -29.94 -11.92 16.39
N VAL A 161 -29.10 -11.83 17.44
CA VAL A 161 -28.39 -10.60 17.81
C VAL A 161 -27.49 -10.14 16.68
N ARG A 162 -26.73 -11.05 16.07
CA ARG A 162 -25.88 -10.73 14.91
C ARG A 162 -26.68 -10.17 13.74
N ARG A 163 -27.82 -10.76 13.39
CA ARG A 163 -28.69 -10.24 12.32
C ARG A 163 -29.24 -8.87 12.64
N MET A 164 -29.64 -8.62 13.89
CA MET A 164 -30.12 -7.30 14.32
C MET A 164 -29.01 -6.26 14.27
N ALA A 165 -27.79 -6.60 14.74
CA ALA A 165 -26.65 -5.71 14.69
C ALA A 165 -26.24 -5.35 13.25
N ASN A 166 -26.21 -6.33 12.34
CA ASN A 166 -25.94 -6.08 10.93
C ASN A 166 -27.02 -5.20 10.28
N GLY A 167 -28.30 -5.45 10.55
CA GLY A 167 -29.39 -4.62 10.04
C GLY A 167 -29.34 -3.19 10.56
N LEU A 168 -28.95 -2.98 11.83
CA LEU A 168 -28.72 -1.65 12.38
C LEU A 168 -27.51 -0.96 11.74
N ALA A 169 -26.40 -1.67 11.55
CA ALA A 169 -25.21 -1.14 10.89
C ALA A 169 -25.50 -0.71 9.44
N GLU A 170 -26.32 -1.47 8.72
CA GLU A 170 -26.78 -1.11 7.37
C GLU A 170 -27.69 0.11 7.38
N ALA A 171 -28.65 0.20 8.34
CA ALA A 171 -29.56 1.33 8.44
C ALA A 171 -28.87 2.64 8.82
N VAL A 172 -27.76 2.57 9.58
CA VAL A 172 -26.98 3.75 10.02
C VAL A 172 -25.81 4.06 9.06
N GLN A 173 -25.70 3.36 7.91
CA GLN A 173 -24.61 3.53 6.95
C GLN A 173 -23.22 3.39 7.56
N LEU A 174 -23.04 2.59 8.59
CA LEU A 174 -21.74 2.28 9.14
C LEU A 174 -20.90 1.55 8.10
N VAL A 175 -19.68 2.09 7.89
CA VAL A 175 -18.73 1.72 6.85
C VAL A 175 -18.45 0.20 6.81
N GLU A 176 -18.17 -0.33 5.63
CA GLU A 176 -17.90 -1.75 5.31
C GLU A 176 -16.83 -2.45 6.19
N SER A 177 -16.01 -1.70 6.93
CA SER A 177 -14.96 -2.23 7.82
C SER A 177 -15.48 -3.06 9.01
N TRP A 178 -16.81 -3.06 9.26
CA TRP A 178 -17.44 -3.81 10.34
C TRP A 178 -18.23 -5.05 9.87
N ARG A 179 -18.20 -5.33 8.57
CA ARG A 179 -18.76 -6.54 7.97
C ARG A 179 -17.72 -7.65 7.90
#